data_e5ad39038b1d60ccba64d580b79b8ed6
#
_entry.id   e5ad39038b1d60ccba64d580b79b8ed6
#
_cell.length_a   1.000
_cell.length_b   1.000
_cell.length_c   1.000
_cell.angle_alpha   90.00
_cell.angle_beta   90.00
_cell.angle_gamma   90.00
#
_symmetry.space_group_name_H-M   'P 1'
#
loop_
_entity.id
_entity.type
_entity.pdbx_description
1 polymer ?
#
loop_
_entity_poly.entity_id
_entity_poly.type
_entity_poly.pdbx_seq_one_letter_code
_entity_poly.pdbx_strand_id
1 'polypeptide(L)'
;NTSESITGPISKTISRSGLMAVYEELDDSEKAAFKKAYCASYHPAREILEEIYDDVASGNEVRSVIQASDRFDRYPMGKIDTTDMWQVGEKVRADESRNYVPINGETAGVYMATMMAQVDLLTDRGHPYSEIANESIIEAVDSLNPYMDFKGVSYMVDNCSTTARLGARKWAARFDYNLKQQSY
;
A
#
# COMPACT_ATOMS: atom_id res chain seq x y z
N ASN A 1 11.86 -20.49 2.63
CA ASN A 1 11.24 -20.66 3.96
C ASN A 1 11.31 -19.37 4.78
N THR A 2 10.91 -18.26 4.21
CA THR A 2 10.82 -16.98 4.89
C THR A 2 9.36 -16.55 5.13
N SER A 3 8.40 -17.41 4.77
CA SER A 3 6.98 -17.09 4.87
C SER A 3 6.39 -17.25 6.28
N GLU A 4 7.09 -17.91 7.20
CA GLU A 4 6.59 -18.14 8.56
C GLU A 4 6.92 -17.05 9.57
N SER A 5 7.80 -16.11 9.22
CA SER A 5 8.20 -15.04 10.14
C SER A 5 7.35 -13.78 10.03
N ILE A 6 6.47 -13.70 9.04
CA ILE A 6 5.64 -12.53 8.82
C ILE A 6 4.26 -12.82 9.40
N THR A 7 4.03 -12.36 10.60
CA THR A 7 2.79 -12.59 11.36
C THR A 7 1.72 -11.57 10.98
N GLY A 8 0.62 -12.07 10.48
CA GLY A 8 -0.57 -11.29 10.17
C GLY A 8 -1.16 -11.63 8.81
N PRO A 9 -2.47 -11.51 8.63
CA PRO A 9 -3.17 -11.89 7.41
C PRO A 9 -2.65 -11.16 6.15
N ILE A 10 -2.30 -9.89 6.29
CA ILE A 10 -1.80 -9.06 5.17
C ILE A 10 -0.42 -9.52 4.72
N SER A 11 0.43 -9.93 5.61
CA SER A 11 1.79 -10.36 5.30
C SER A 11 1.85 -11.74 4.64
N LYS A 12 0.91 -12.63 4.95
CA LYS A 12 0.73 -13.89 4.22
C LYS A 12 0.28 -13.66 2.77
N THR A 13 -0.27 -12.49 2.47
CA THR A 13 -0.81 -12.14 1.16
C THR A 13 0.27 -11.79 0.12
N ILE A 14 1.52 -11.59 0.50
CA ILE A 14 2.54 -10.96 -0.34
C ILE A 14 3.41 -11.93 -1.11
N SER A 15 3.72 -13.08 -0.57
CA SER A 15 4.29 -14.12 -1.41
C SER A 15 3.18 -14.79 -2.22
N ARG A 16 3.45 -15.21 -3.45
CA ARG A 16 2.45 -15.94 -4.26
C ARG A 16 1.91 -17.16 -3.51
N SER A 17 2.75 -17.83 -2.73
CA SER A 17 2.35 -18.93 -1.84
C SER A 17 1.52 -18.42 -0.65
N GLY A 18 1.86 -17.27 -0.08
CA GLY A 18 1.12 -16.65 1.00
C GLY A 18 -0.26 -16.15 0.56
N LEU A 19 -0.38 -15.56 -0.63
CA LEU A 19 -1.65 -15.17 -1.20
C LEU A 19 -2.58 -16.37 -1.39
N MET A 20 -2.05 -17.44 -1.95
CA MET A 20 -2.82 -18.67 -2.14
C MET A 20 -3.27 -19.28 -0.80
N ALA A 21 -2.42 -19.30 0.20
CA ALA A 21 -2.78 -19.78 1.53
C ALA A 21 -3.91 -18.96 2.16
N VAL A 22 -3.81 -17.63 2.10
CA VAL A 22 -4.88 -16.73 2.57
C VAL A 22 -6.17 -16.95 1.79
N TYR A 23 -6.08 -17.05 0.47
CA TYR A 23 -7.24 -17.30 -0.37
C TYR A 23 -7.91 -18.64 -0.07
N GLU A 24 -7.14 -19.68 0.21
CA GLU A 24 -7.65 -21.01 0.56
C GLU A 24 -8.36 -21.03 1.92
N GLU A 25 -7.94 -20.19 2.86
CA GLU A 25 -8.57 -20.02 4.17
C GLU A 25 -9.93 -19.29 4.12
N LEU A 26 -10.21 -18.54 3.05
CA LEU A 26 -11.47 -17.84 2.86
C LEU A 26 -12.62 -18.83 2.59
N ASP A 27 -13.81 -18.54 3.06
CA ASP A 27 -15.01 -19.24 2.64
C ASP A 27 -15.40 -18.88 1.18
N ASP A 28 -16.38 -19.58 0.62
CA ASP A 28 -16.77 -19.40 -0.77
C ASP A 28 -17.33 -18.00 -1.06
N SER A 29 -18.01 -17.38 -0.09
CA SER A 29 -18.53 -16.01 -0.21
C SER A 29 -17.40 -14.99 -0.24
N GLU A 30 -16.45 -15.13 0.66
CA GLU A 30 -15.26 -14.26 0.73
C GLU A 30 -14.35 -14.45 -0.49
N LYS A 31 -14.22 -15.69 -1.00
CA LYS A 31 -13.50 -15.96 -2.26
C LYS A 31 -14.16 -15.28 -3.45
N ALA A 32 -15.50 -15.31 -3.51
CA ALA A 32 -16.22 -14.61 -4.56
C ALA A 32 -16.07 -13.10 -4.46
N ALA A 33 -16.15 -12.53 -3.25
CA ALA A 33 -15.93 -11.11 -2.99
C ALA A 33 -14.50 -10.70 -3.36
N PHE A 34 -13.49 -11.48 -2.99
CA PHE A 34 -12.10 -11.25 -3.37
C PHE A 34 -11.91 -11.16 -4.89
N LYS A 35 -12.40 -12.18 -5.62
CA LYS A 35 -12.28 -12.22 -7.08
C LYS A 35 -12.96 -11.02 -7.75
N LYS A 36 -14.18 -10.71 -7.31
CA LYS A 36 -14.94 -9.56 -7.83
C LYS A 36 -14.17 -8.27 -7.60
N ALA A 37 -13.73 -8.03 -6.37
CA ALA A 37 -13.01 -6.82 -6.01
C ALA A 37 -11.66 -6.71 -6.73
N TYR A 38 -10.90 -7.80 -6.84
CA TYR A 38 -9.66 -7.85 -7.58
C TYR A 38 -9.86 -7.47 -9.05
N CYS A 39 -10.78 -8.14 -9.73
CA CYS A 39 -11.03 -7.89 -11.16
C CYS A 39 -11.55 -6.46 -11.41
N ALA A 40 -12.39 -5.94 -10.54
CA ALA A 40 -12.93 -4.60 -10.66
C ALA A 40 -11.88 -3.51 -10.40
N SER A 41 -10.90 -3.76 -9.53
CA SER A 41 -9.94 -2.74 -9.07
C SER A 41 -8.64 -2.71 -9.86
N TYR A 42 -8.23 -3.80 -10.50
CA TYR A 42 -6.91 -3.90 -11.14
C TYR A 42 -6.71 -2.84 -12.24
N HIS A 43 -7.61 -2.76 -13.21
CA HIS A 43 -7.47 -1.81 -14.31
C HIS A 43 -7.58 -0.35 -13.86
N PRO A 44 -8.57 0.04 -13.04
CA PRO A 44 -8.63 1.40 -12.51
C PRO A 44 -7.39 1.80 -11.69
N ALA A 45 -6.85 0.87 -10.90
CA ALA A 45 -5.62 1.11 -10.18
C ALA A 45 -4.43 1.30 -11.14
N ARG A 46 -4.33 0.46 -12.16
CA ARG A 46 -3.28 0.53 -13.17
C ARG A 46 -3.28 1.87 -13.93
N GLU A 47 -4.43 2.33 -14.36
CA GLU A 47 -4.57 3.61 -15.08
C GLU A 47 -4.04 4.78 -14.27
N ILE A 48 -4.40 4.87 -12.98
CA ILE A 48 -3.92 5.96 -12.12
C ILE A 48 -2.42 5.83 -11.83
N LEU A 49 -1.93 4.62 -11.60
CA LEU A 49 -0.52 4.39 -11.36
C LEU A 49 0.32 4.78 -12.59
N GLU A 50 -0.19 4.56 -13.80
CA GLU A 50 0.46 5.03 -15.04
C GLU A 50 0.52 6.55 -15.11
N GLU A 51 -0.57 7.25 -14.77
CA GLU A 51 -0.55 8.71 -14.71
C GLU A 51 0.46 9.25 -13.70
N ILE A 52 0.51 8.64 -12.49
CA ILE A 52 1.47 9.01 -11.46
C ILE A 52 2.90 8.78 -11.96
N TYR A 53 3.15 7.62 -12.56
CA TYR A 53 4.47 7.27 -13.09
C TYR A 53 4.93 8.26 -14.16
N ASP A 54 4.07 8.56 -15.11
CA ASP A 54 4.40 9.47 -16.21
C ASP A 54 4.63 10.91 -15.71
N ASP A 55 3.88 11.38 -14.72
CA ASP A 55 4.12 12.67 -14.07
C ASP A 55 5.50 12.71 -13.38
N VAL A 56 5.84 11.67 -12.63
CA VAL A 56 7.14 11.55 -11.97
C VAL A 56 8.27 11.46 -12.99
N ALA A 57 8.12 10.61 -14.01
CA ALA A 57 9.12 10.44 -15.07
C ALA A 57 9.34 11.70 -15.90
N SER A 58 8.29 12.51 -16.11
CA SER A 58 8.40 13.82 -16.79
C SER A 58 9.10 14.89 -15.95
N GLY A 59 9.33 14.64 -14.67
CA GLY A 59 9.88 15.57 -13.69
C GLY A 59 8.89 16.65 -13.21
N ASN A 60 7.65 16.64 -13.67
CA ASN A 60 6.62 17.60 -13.26
C ASN A 60 6.30 17.46 -11.77
N GLU A 61 6.19 16.22 -11.30
CA GLU A 61 5.91 15.94 -9.90
C GLU A 61 7.05 16.38 -8.99
N VAL A 62 8.30 16.12 -9.36
CA VAL A 62 9.47 16.56 -8.61
C VAL A 62 9.50 18.08 -8.46
N ARG A 63 9.19 18.82 -9.51
CA ARG A 63 9.11 20.28 -9.45
C ARG A 63 8.00 20.76 -8.53
N SER A 64 6.83 20.15 -8.63
CA SER A 64 5.68 20.51 -7.77
C SER A 64 5.96 20.21 -6.31
N VAL A 65 6.64 19.12 -6.02
CA VAL A 65 7.05 18.73 -4.66
C VAL A 65 8.10 19.70 -4.11
N ILE A 66 9.13 20.06 -4.87
CA ILE A 66 10.14 21.03 -4.46
C ILE A 66 9.50 22.41 -4.20
N GLN A 67 8.65 22.86 -5.10
CA GLN A 67 7.94 24.14 -4.92
C GLN A 67 6.97 24.12 -3.74
N ALA A 68 6.37 22.97 -3.47
CA ALA A 68 5.48 22.82 -2.33
C ALA A 68 6.25 22.72 -1.02
N SER A 69 7.44 22.10 -0.98
CA SER A 69 8.24 21.98 0.24
C SER A 69 8.61 23.34 0.82
N ASP A 70 8.94 24.33 -0.01
CA ASP A 70 9.19 25.71 0.41
C ASP A 70 7.98 26.39 1.07
N ARG A 71 6.77 25.89 0.78
CA ARG A 71 5.52 26.35 1.39
C ARG A 71 5.10 25.51 2.59
N PHE A 72 5.48 24.23 2.59
CA PHE A 72 5.06 23.25 3.61
C PHE A 72 5.76 23.42 4.94
N ASP A 73 6.97 23.94 4.97
CA ASP A 73 7.65 24.31 6.21
C ASP A 73 6.87 25.37 7.02
N ARG A 74 5.90 26.01 6.38
CA ARG A 74 5.01 27.00 7.02
C ARG A 74 3.72 26.39 7.57
N TYR A 75 3.38 25.14 7.20
CA TYR A 75 2.20 24.45 7.72
C TYR A 75 2.65 23.43 8.76
N PRO A 76 2.11 23.49 9.99
CA PRO A 76 2.43 22.50 10.99
C PRO A 76 1.91 21.15 10.52
N MET A 77 2.77 20.40 9.85
CA MET A 77 2.59 18.96 9.77
C MET A 77 2.87 18.42 11.15
N GLY A 78 2.02 17.50 11.63
CA GLY A 78 2.17 16.92 12.96
C GLY A 78 3.62 16.46 13.18
N LYS A 79 4.06 16.45 14.44
CA LYS A 79 5.39 15.96 14.76
C LYS A 79 5.57 14.56 14.18
N ILE A 80 6.64 14.42 13.40
CA ILE A 80 7.09 13.09 12.97
C ILE A 80 7.44 12.33 14.25
N ASP A 81 6.78 11.20 14.46
CA ASP A 81 7.15 10.27 15.51
C ASP A 81 8.45 9.59 15.07
N THR A 82 9.50 9.74 15.85
CA THR A 82 10.82 9.19 15.54
C THR A 82 10.95 7.71 15.95
N THR A 83 9.84 7.04 16.27
CA THR A 83 9.87 5.62 16.57
C THR A 83 10.28 4.85 15.33
N ASP A 84 11.32 4.04 15.45
CA ASP A 84 11.85 3.25 14.35
C ASP A 84 10.79 2.29 13.80
N MET A 85 10.74 2.17 12.48
CA MET A 85 9.79 1.34 11.74
C MET A 85 9.74 -0.11 12.24
N TRP A 86 10.89 -0.72 12.49
CA TRP A 86 10.97 -2.10 12.96
C TRP A 86 10.40 -2.27 14.37
N GLN A 87 10.54 -1.25 15.25
CA GLN A 87 9.94 -1.28 16.59
C GLN A 87 8.42 -1.20 16.54
N VAL A 88 7.87 -0.38 15.64
CA VAL A 88 6.42 -0.33 15.39
C VAL A 88 5.94 -1.66 14.84
N GLY A 89 6.64 -2.24 13.87
CA GLY A 89 6.32 -3.53 13.30
C GLY A 89 6.36 -4.68 14.33
N GLU A 90 7.39 -4.69 15.19
CA GLU A 90 7.49 -5.66 16.28
C GLU A 90 6.31 -5.55 17.26
N LYS A 91 5.98 -4.34 17.68
CA LYS A 91 4.87 -4.08 18.58
C LYS A 91 3.51 -4.50 18.01
N VAL A 92 3.26 -4.18 16.74
CA VAL A 92 2.01 -4.55 16.07
C VAL A 92 1.92 -6.07 15.89
N ARG A 93 3.01 -6.74 15.53
CA ARG A 93 3.05 -8.19 15.37
C ARG A 93 2.96 -8.95 16.70
N ALA A 94 3.37 -8.35 17.80
CA ALA A 94 3.24 -8.93 19.15
C ALA A 94 1.83 -8.76 19.76
N ASP A 95 0.97 -7.96 19.15
CA ASP A 95 -0.41 -7.78 19.62
C ASP A 95 -1.31 -8.94 19.17
N GLU A 96 -1.40 -9.96 20.01
CA GLU A 96 -2.24 -11.14 19.77
C GLU A 96 -3.74 -10.82 19.78
N SER A 97 -4.15 -9.67 20.29
CA SER A 97 -5.57 -9.30 20.41
C SER A 97 -6.27 -9.19 19.05
N ARG A 98 -5.53 -9.09 17.97
CA ARG A 98 -6.04 -8.97 16.60
C ARG A 98 -5.88 -10.22 15.74
N ASN A 99 -5.27 -11.27 16.26
CA ASN A 99 -5.04 -12.49 15.49
C ASN A 99 -6.31 -13.21 15.04
N TYR A 100 -7.44 -12.90 15.64
CA TYR A 100 -8.74 -13.47 15.30
C TYR A 100 -9.57 -12.61 14.32
N VAL A 101 -9.07 -11.45 13.90
CA VAL A 101 -9.80 -10.60 12.96
C VAL A 101 -9.85 -11.32 11.60
N PRO A 102 -11.04 -11.68 11.11
CA PRO A 102 -11.16 -12.39 9.85
C PRO A 102 -10.68 -11.52 8.68
N ILE A 103 -10.15 -12.15 7.64
CA ILE A 103 -9.81 -11.47 6.41
C ILE A 103 -11.10 -11.14 5.68
N ASN A 104 -11.28 -9.86 5.34
CA ASN A 104 -12.35 -9.44 4.46
C ASN A 104 -11.91 -9.62 2.99
N GLY A 105 -12.61 -10.47 2.26
CA GLY A 105 -12.26 -10.84 0.88
C GLY A 105 -12.29 -9.65 -0.07
N GLU A 106 -13.26 -8.74 0.06
CA GLU A 106 -13.35 -7.53 -0.76
C GLU A 106 -12.15 -6.61 -0.55
N THR A 107 -11.83 -6.29 0.70
CA THR A 107 -10.67 -5.45 1.04
C THR A 107 -9.36 -6.10 0.57
N ALA A 108 -9.21 -7.39 0.76
CA ALA A 108 -8.04 -8.13 0.29
C ALA A 108 -7.93 -8.12 -1.24
N GLY A 109 -9.05 -8.22 -1.94
CA GLY A 109 -9.10 -8.16 -3.41
C GLY A 109 -8.66 -6.80 -3.95
N VAL A 110 -9.16 -5.69 -3.40
CA VAL A 110 -8.74 -4.32 -3.77
C VAL A 110 -7.25 -4.11 -3.50
N TYR A 111 -6.79 -4.49 -2.32
CA TYR A 111 -5.39 -4.35 -1.92
C TYR A 111 -4.44 -5.10 -2.86
N MET A 112 -4.76 -6.35 -3.15
CA MET A 112 -3.95 -7.17 -4.06
C MET A 112 -3.98 -6.68 -5.50
N ALA A 113 -5.13 -6.20 -5.97
CA ALA A 113 -5.25 -5.61 -7.31
C ALA A 113 -4.33 -4.39 -7.46
N THR A 114 -4.34 -3.50 -6.47
CA THR A 114 -3.49 -2.31 -6.47
C THR A 114 -2.00 -2.66 -6.41
N MET A 115 -1.63 -3.59 -5.56
CA MET A 115 -0.25 -4.07 -5.44
C MET A 115 0.24 -4.70 -6.75
N MET A 116 -0.55 -5.58 -7.35
CA MET A 116 -0.19 -6.23 -8.61
C MET A 116 -0.13 -5.26 -9.77
N ALA A 117 -1.04 -4.29 -9.84
CA ALA A 117 -1.00 -3.23 -10.84
C ALA A 117 0.33 -2.43 -10.77
N GLN A 118 0.82 -2.15 -9.57
CA GLN A 118 2.11 -1.48 -9.37
C GLN A 118 3.29 -2.37 -9.77
N VAL A 119 3.28 -3.63 -9.37
CA VAL A 119 4.33 -4.61 -9.75
C VAL A 119 4.42 -4.74 -11.26
N ASP A 120 3.29 -4.91 -11.92
CA ASP A 120 3.23 -5.07 -13.38
C ASP A 120 3.67 -3.80 -14.10
N LEU A 121 3.24 -2.61 -13.62
CA LEU A 121 3.67 -1.33 -14.18
C LEU A 121 5.19 -1.17 -14.13
N LEU A 122 5.79 -1.36 -12.97
CA LEU A 122 7.23 -1.20 -12.79
C LEU A 122 8.00 -2.24 -13.61
N THR A 123 7.47 -3.46 -13.73
CA THR A 123 8.04 -4.51 -14.58
C THR A 123 8.01 -4.10 -16.05
N ASP A 124 6.89 -3.61 -16.55
CA ASP A 124 6.74 -3.16 -17.95
C ASP A 124 7.62 -1.95 -18.29
N ARG A 125 7.92 -1.12 -17.28
CA ARG A 125 8.82 0.03 -17.40
C ARG A 125 10.30 -0.33 -17.23
N GLY A 126 10.62 -1.60 -16.96
CA GLY A 126 11.97 -2.13 -16.92
C GLY A 126 12.73 -1.87 -15.62
N HIS A 127 12.03 -1.64 -14.52
CA HIS A 127 12.66 -1.52 -13.20
C HIS A 127 13.27 -2.85 -12.73
N PRO A 128 14.39 -2.83 -12.00
CA PRO A 128 14.99 -4.05 -11.48
C PRO A 128 14.10 -4.71 -10.41
N TYR A 129 14.10 -6.04 -10.39
CA TYR A 129 13.26 -6.82 -9.48
C TYR A 129 13.41 -6.44 -8.00
N SER A 130 14.63 -6.14 -7.57
CA SER A 130 14.87 -5.74 -6.17
C SER A 130 14.17 -4.43 -5.79
N GLU A 131 14.12 -3.47 -6.72
CA GLU A 131 13.39 -2.22 -6.54
C GLU A 131 11.89 -2.47 -6.52
N ILE A 132 11.38 -3.23 -7.48
CA ILE A 132 9.95 -3.60 -7.55
C ILE A 132 9.50 -4.28 -6.25
N ALA A 133 10.28 -5.25 -5.77
CA ALA A 133 9.97 -5.97 -4.54
C ALA A 133 9.99 -5.06 -3.31
N ASN A 134 10.98 -4.17 -3.20
CA ASN A 134 11.10 -3.24 -2.08
C ASN A 134 9.94 -2.24 -2.07
N GLU A 135 9.75 -1.51 -3.16
CA GLU A 135 8.79 -0.41 -3.25
C GLU A 135 7.32 -0.88 -3.23
N SER A 136 7.05 -2.02 -3.86
CA SER A 136 5.66 -2.48 -4.02
C SER A 136 5.20 -3.42 -2.90
N ILE A 137 6.10 -4.19 -2.31
CA ILE A 137 5.75 -5.28 -1.40
C ILE A 137 6.32 -5.05 0.00
N ILE A 138 7.64 -4.94 0.12
CA ILE A 138 8.31 -4.93 1.41
C ILE A 138 7.93 -3.69 2.22
N GLU A 139 7.99 -2.51 1.64
CA GLU A 139 7.60 -1.28 2.34
C GLU A 139 6.13 -1.26 2.74
N ALA A 140 5.25 -1.76 1.87
CA ALA A 140 3.83 -1.85 2.20
C ALA A 140 3.57 -2.68 3.44
N VAL A 141 4.25 -3.81 3.56
CA VAL A 141 4.00 -4.81 4.61
C VAL A 141 4.77 -4.55 5.88
N ASP A 142 6.06 -4.26 5.75
CA ASP A 142 6.94 -4.15 6.90
C ASP A 142 6.96 -2.76 7.53
N SER A 143 6.46 -1.73 6.83
CA SER A 143 6.38 -0.39 7.38
C SER A 143 5.00 0.24 7.32
N LEU A 144 4.40 0.39 6.14
CA LEU A 144 3.16 1.16 5.98
C LEU A 144 1.98 0.52 6.71
N ASN A 145 1.77 -0.78 6.55
CA ASN A 145 0.69 -1.49 7.23
C ASN A 145 0.83 -1.48 8.76
N PRO A 146 2.01 -1.79 9.34
CA PRO A 146 2.21 -1.65 10.77
C PRO A 146 1.99 -0.23 11.30
N TYR A 147 2.44 0.79 10.59
CA TYR A 147 2.19 2.17 10.99
C TYR A 147 0.71 2.54 10.95
N MET A 148 0.01 2.09 9.91
CA MET A 148 -1.43 2.31 9.77
C MET A 148 -2.22 1.59 10.88
N ASP A 149 -1.84 0.36 11.22
CA ASP A 149 -2.45 -0.38 12.32
C ASP A 149 -2.18 0.28 13.67
N PHE A 150 -0.97 0.79 13.88
CA PHE A 150 -0.54 1.38 15.16
C PHE A 150 -1.28 2.66 15.53
N LYS A 151 -1.41 3.61 14.60
CA LYS A 151 -2.01 4.94 14.85
C LYS A 151 -2.86 5.50 13.70
N GLY A 152 -3.19 4.68 12.72
CA GLY A 152 -4.04 5.07 11.60
C GLY A 152 -3.31 5.63 10.39
N VAL A 153 -4.07 5.89 9.33
CA VAL A 153 -3.57 6.31 8.02
C VAL A 153 -2.79 7.62 8.08
N SER A 154 -3.28 8.62 8.84
CA SER A 154 -2.58 9.91 8.97
C SER A 154 -1.20 9.75 9.58
N TYR A 155 -1.08 8.91 10.60
CA TYR A 155 0.21 8.61 11.22
C TYR A 155 1.16 7.92 10.23
N MET A 156 0.67 6.94 9.49
CA MET A 156 1.44 6.27 8.45
C MET A 156 1.97 7.26 7.42
N VAL A 157 1.10 8.13 6.87
CA VAL A 157 1.50 9.14 5.89
C VAL A 157 2.50 10.13 6.46
N ASP A 158 2.29 10.62 7.68
CA ASP A 158 3.16 11.63 8.30
C ASP A 158 4.55 11.10 8.70
N ASN A 159 4.73 9.77 8.77
CA ASN A 159 6.04 9.14 8.98
C ASN A 159 6.78 8.80 7.69
N CYS A 160 6.22 9.12 6.54
CA CYS A 160 6.91 8.99 5.25
C CYS A 160 7.82 10.20 4.96
N SER A 161 8.64 10.09 3.92
CA SER A 161 9.43 11.20 3.40
C SER A 161 8.53 12.38 3.00
N THR A 162 9.11 13.60 2.94
CA THR A 162 8.37 14.79 2.49
C THR A 162 7.75 14.56 1.11
N THR A 163 8.49 13.97 0.19
CA THR A 163 8.00 13.63 -1.15
C THR A 163 6.79 12.70 -1.10
N ALA A 164 6.89 11.61 -0.34
CA ALA A 164 5.79 10.65 -0.20
C ALA A 164 4.56 11.26 0.46
N ARG A 165 4.73 12.12 1.47
CA ARG A 165 3.62 12.83 2.13
C ARG A 165 2.89 13.78 1.18
N LEU A 166 3.63 14.50 0.35
CA LEU A 166 3.06 15.41 -0.65
C LEU A 166 2.37 14.63 -1.78
N GLY A 167 3.01 13.59 -2.27
CA GLY A 167 2.44 12.69 -3.28
C GLY A 167 1.15 12.03 -2.79
N ALA A 168 1.13 11.51 -1.57
CA ALA A 168 -0.07 10.93 -0.98
C ALA A 168 -1.23 11.93 -0.91
N ARG A 169 -0.96 13.17 -0.50
CA ARG A 169 -2.00 14.23 -0.45
C ARG A 169 -2.52 14.64 -1.83
N LYS A 170 -1.66 14.61 -2.83
CA LYS A 170 -2.07 14.93 -4.20
C LYS A 170 -2.92 13.82 -4.82
N TRP A 171 -2.50 12.58 -4.65
CA TRP A 171 -3.03 11.47 -5.42
C TRP A 171 -4.07 10.61 -4.68
N ALA A 172 -4.06 10.59 -3.34
CA ALA A 172 -4.95 9.73 -2.58
C ALA A 172 -6.44 9.95 -2.89
N ALA A 173 -6.87 11.20 -2.97
CA ALA A 173 -8.26 11.53 -3.26
C ALA A 173 -8.68 11.11 -4.68
N ARG A 174 -7.78 11.23 -5.66
CA ARG A 174 -8.03 10.80 -7.04
C ARG A 174 -8.06 9.27 -7.14
N PHE A 175 -7.16 8.60 -6.44
CA PHE A 175 -7.13 7.14 -6.36
C PHE A 175 -8.42 6.59 -5.75
N ASP A 176 -8.85 7.16 -4.62
CA ASP A 176 -10.10 6.81 -3.95
C ASP A 176 -11.32 7.06 -4.85
N TYR A 177 -11.37 8.21 -5.52
CA TYR A 177 -12.44 8.52 -6.46
C TYR A 177 -12.52 7.52 -7.60
N ASN A 178 -11.41 7.23 -8.27
CA ASN A 178 -11.41 6.31 -9.41
C ASN A 178 -11.78 4.89 -9.00
N LEU A 179 -11.27 4.39 -7.89
CA LEU A 179 -11.64 3.06 -7.39
C LEU A 179 -13.12 3.00 -7.06
N LYS A 180 -13.68 4.00 -6.40
CA LYS A 180 -15.11 4.03 -6.08
C LYS A 180 -16.00 4.15 -7.31
N GLN A 181 -15.65 4.96 -8.29
CA GLN A 181 -16.46 5.19 -9.47
C GLN A 181 -16.38 4.06 -10.51
N GLN A 182 -15.27 3.35 -10.55
CA GLN A 182 -15.03 2.31 -11.56
C GLN A 182 -15.15 0.89 -11.02
N SER A 183 -15.02 0.71 -9.72
CA SER A 183 -15.03 -0.61 -9.09
C SER A 183 -16.33 -0.93 -8.35
N TYR A 184 -17.11 0.09 -7.96
CA TYR A 184 -18.33 -0.06 -7.17
C TYR A 184 -19.50 0.74 -7.80
#